data_8eac9d74a8a935495cdd984963b5f110
#
_entry.id   8eac9d74a8a935495cdd984963b5f110
#
_cell.length_a   1.000
_cell.length_b   1.000
_cell.length_c   1.000
_cell.angle_alpha   90.00
_cell.angle_beta   90.00
_cell.angle_gamma   90.00
#
_symmetry.space_group_name_H-M   'P 1'
#
loop_
_entity.id
_entity.type
_entity.pdbx_description
1 polymer ?
#
loop_
_entity_poly.entity_id
_entity_poly.type
_entity_poly.pdbx_seq_one_letter_code
_entity_poly.pdbx_strand_id
1 'polypeptide(L)'
;MLENHKVFKTLVGGREVTVDVGKYAQQANGSCIVKCGETMVMVNVTMSETPRPGMDFFPLSVDYEEKMYAMGKIPGGFKKREGRASDKAILTSRLIDRPLRPLFPKGIFNDVCVIATALSVDTNIPPEVYAM
;
A
#
# COMPACT_ATOMS: atom_id res chain seq x y z
N MET A 1 18.07 13.87 -9.59
CA MET A 1 18.45 13.77 -8.17
C MET A 1 17.21 13.60 -7.33
N LEU A 2 17.19 12.67 -6.41
CA LEU A 2 16.01 12.38 -5.57
C LEU A 2 16.08 13.23 -4.30
N GLU A 3 15.69 14.49 -4.40
CA GLU A 3 15.86 15.48 -3.32
C GLU A 3 15.09 15.12 -2.04
N ASN A 4 13.97 14.39 -2.17
CA ASN A 4 13.11 14.02 -1.05
C ASN A 4 13.27 12.56 -0.62
N HIS A 5 14.29 11.88 -1.11
CA HIS A 5 14.54 10.48 -0.74
C HIS A 5 15.06 10.38 0.70
N LYS A 6 14.33 9.67 1.54
CA LYS A 6 14.68 9.42 2.94
C LYS A 6 14.52 7.93 3.26
N VAL A 7 15.42 7.43 4.08
CA VAL A 7 15.37 6.04 4.55
C VAL A 7 15.33 6.04 6.07
N PHE A 8 14.34 5.37 6.62
CA PHE A 8 14.17 5.19 8.05
C PHE A 8 14.33 3.71 8.39
N LYS A 9 14.98 3.43 9.52
CA LYS A 9 15.16 2.07 10.02
C LYS A 9 14.69 1.99 11.46
N THR A 10 14.05 0.88 11.80
CA THR A 10 13.61 0.60 13.15
C THR A 10 13.55 -0.90 13.40
N LEU A 11 13.40 -1.29 14.66
CA LEU A 11 13.23 -2.69 15.04
C LEU A 11 11.78 -2.91 15.46
N VAL A 12 11.14 -3.90 14.85
CA VAL A 12 9.78 -4.33 15.20
C VAL A 12 9.81 -5.83 15.47
N GLY A 13 9.51 -6.22 16.70
CA GLY A 13 9.54 -7.62 17.10
C GLY A 13 10.90 -8.29 16.93
N GLY A 14 12.00 -7.54 17.12
CA GLY A 14 13.37 -8.05 16.94
C GLY A 14 13.86 -8.11 15.50
N ARG A 15 13.05 -7.67 14.53
CA ARG A 15 13.41 -7.63 13.10
C ARG A 15 13.61 -6.19 12.64
N GLU A 16 14.62 -5.96 11.81
CA GLU A 16 14.86 -4.65 11.22
C GLU A 16 13.83 -4.37 10.13
N VAL A 17 13.12 -3.24 10.26
CA VAL A 17 12.19 -2.72 9.27
C VAL A 17 12.79 -1.47 8.66
N THR A 18 12.87 -1.43 7.33
CA THR A 18 13.36 -0.28 6.58
C THR A 18 12.18 0.35 5.83
N VAL A 19 12.03 1.66 5.98
CA VAL A 19 11.03 2.43 5.25
C VAL A 19 11.75 3.42 4.33
N ASP A 20 11.53 3.28 3.03
CA ASP A 20 12.15 4.07 1.99
C ASP A 20 11.09 5.01 1.39
N VAL A 21 11.26 6.31 1.54
CA VAL A 21 10.28 7.31 1.16
C VAL A 21 10.85 8.23 0.08
N GLY A 22 10.04 8.53 -0.94
CA GLY A 22 10.37 9.53 -1.96
C GLY A 22 11.26 9.04 -3.10
N LYS A 23 11.53 7.76 -3.19
CA LYS A 23 12.35 7.18 -4.26
C LYS A 23 11.55 6.75 -5.48
N TYR A 24 10.39 6.15 -5.24
CA TYR A 24 9.54 5.57 -6.28
C TYR A 24 8.20 6.30 -6.36
N ALA A 25 7.48 6.12 -7.47
CA ALA A 25 6.15 6.67 -7.69
C ALA A 25 6.07 8.19 -7.43
N GLN A 26 6.98 8.95 -8.03
CA GLN A 26 7.12 10.40 -7.80
C GLN A 26 5.89 11.21 -8.21
N GLN A 27 5.03 10.66 -9.06
CA GLN A 27 3.78 11.31 -9.47
C GLN A 27 2.64 11.11 -8.46
N ALA A 28 2.79 10.19 -7.51
CA ALA A 28 1.83 10.03 -6.42
C ALA A 28 2.01 11.16 -5.39
N ASN A 29 0.94 11.47 -4.67
CA ASN A 29 1.01 12.47 -3.59
C ASN A 29 1.89 11.99 -2.43
N GLY A 30 1.94 10.67 -2.21
CA GLY A 30 2.87 10.06 -1.28
C GLY A 30 3.17 8.63 -1.69
N SER A 31 4.39 8.17 -1.43
CA SER A 31 4.75 6.78 -1.66
C SER A 31 5.85 6.35 -0.70
N CYS A 32 5.81 5.09 -0.32
CA CYS A 32 6.89 4.48 0.47
C CYS A 32 7.01 3.00 0.13
N ILE A 33 8.20 2.46 0.40
CA ILE A 33 8.44 1.02 0.40
C ILE A 33 8.85 0.61 1.80
N VAL A 34 8.14 -0.37 2.35
CA VAL A 34 8.46 -0.97 3.64
C VAL A 34 9.07 -2.34 3.38
N LYS A 35 10.24 -2.57 3.93
CA LYS A 35 10.97 -3.83 3.77
C LYS A 35 11.29 -4.42 5.13
N CYS A 36 10.99 -5.71 5.29
CA CYS A 36 11.37 -6.51 6.45
C CYS A 36 11.81 -7.88 5.96
N GLY A 37 13.11 -8.20 6.07
CA GLY A 37 13.67 -9.42 5.50
C GLY A 37 13.46 -9.46 3.98
N GLU A 38 12.86 -10.52 3.48
CA GLU A 38 12.51 -10.71 2.07
C GLU A 38 11.13 -10.15 1.70
N THR A 39 10.35 -9.71 2.68
CA THR A 39 9.03 -9.11 2.45
C THR A 39 9.19 -7.62 2.13
N MET A 40 8.60 -7.20 1.02
CA MET A 40 8.64 -5.83 0.55
C MET A 40 7.26 -5.40 0.08
N VAL A 41 6.76 -4.30 0.61
CA VAL A 41 5.45 -3.74 0.27
C VAL A 41 5.63 -2.28 -0.17
N MET A 42 5.06 -1.94 -1.32
CA MET A 42 5.00 -0.56 -1.80
C MET A 42 3.61 0.01 -1.55
N VAL A 43 3.55 1.17 -0.93
CA VAL A 43 2.29 1.87 -0.68
C VAL A 43 2.32 3.22 -1.38
N ASN A 44 1.31 3.46 -2.21
CA ASN A 44 1.14 4.71 -2.94
C ASN A 44 -0.18 5.35 -2.55
N VAL A 45 -0.16 6.66 -2.36
CA VAL A 45 -1.34 7.45 -2.01
C VAL A 45 -1.53 8.55 -3.04
N THR A 46 -2.73 8.64 -3.58
CA THR A 46 -3.14 9.73 -4.48
C THR A 46 -4.39 10.39 -3.94
N MET A 47 -4.47 11.71 -4.11
CA MET A 47 -5.60 12.50 -3.67
C MET A 47 -6.03 13.44 -4.81
N SER A 48 -7.33 13.57 -5.04
CA SER A 48 -7.86 14.52 -6.01
C SER A 48 -7.62 15.96 -5.55
N GLU A 49 -7.42 16.87 -6.49
CA GLU A 49 -7.20 18.30 -6.16
C GLU A 49 -8.46 18.95 -5.57
N THR A 50 -9.62 18.54 -6.07
CA THR A 50 -10.91 19.09 -5.65
C THR A 50 -11.87 17.97 -5.26
N PRO A 51 -12.74 18.19 -4.25
CA PRO A 51 -13.79 17.24 -3.93
C PRO A 51 -14.85 17.19 -5.04
N ARG A 52 -15.49 16.03 -5.20
CA ARG A 52 -16.62 15.89 -6.13
C ARG A 52 -17.81 16.70 -5.61
N PRO A 53 -18.59 17.36 -6.51
CA PRO A 53 -19.80 18.07 -6.11
C PRO A 53 -20.81 17.13 -5.42
N GLY A 54 -21.41 17.59 -4.32
CA GLY A 54 -22.44 16.85 -3.60
C GLY A 54 -21.95 15.75 -2.67
N MET A 55 -20.65 15.67 -2.42
CA MET A 55 -20.07 14.73 -1.46
C MET A 55 -20.36 15.15 -0.02
N ASP A 56 -20.94 14.24 0.75
CA ASP A 56 -21.23 14.43 2.18
C ASP A 56 -20.43 13.47 3.07
N PHE A 57 -19.57 12.64 2.48
CA PHE A 57 -18.71 11.71 3.21
C PHE A 57 -17.28 11.73 2.64
N PHE A 58 -16.34 11.16 3.40
CA PHE A 58 -14.94 11.05 2.98
C PHE A 58 -14.74 9.81 2.10
N PRO A 59 -14.47 9.98 0.79
CA PRO A 59 -14.30 8.86 -0.13
C PRO A 59 -12.88 8.32 -0.09
N LEU A 60 -12.56 7.54 0.93
CA LEU A 60 -11.29 6.82 1.04
C LEU A 60 -11.42 5.43 0.44
N SER A 61 -10.57 5.12 -0.51
CA SER A 61 -10.45 3.81 -1.12
C SER A 61 -9.08 3.22 -0.78
N VAL A 62 -9.08 2.02 -0.20
CA VAL A 62 -7.85 1.29 0.13
C VAL A 62 -7.88 -0.05 -0.58
N ASP A 63 -6.88 -0.29 -1.41
CA ASP A 63 -6.71 -1.55 -2.12
C ASP A 63 -5.38 -2.20 -1.73
N TYR A 64 -5.40 -3.51 -1.59
CA TYR A 64 -4.22 -4.33 -1.38
C TYR A 64 -4.08 -5.32 -2.53
N GLU A 65 -2.90 -5.37 -3.13
CA GLU A 65 -2.59 -6.27 -4.21
C GLU A 65 -1.38 -7.12 -3.84
N GLU A 66 -1.51 -8.44 -3.98
CA GLU A 66 -0.41 -9.37 -3.84
C GLU A 66 -0.11 -9.95 -5.21
N LYS A 67 0.93 -9.45 -5.85
CA LYS A 67 1.30 -9.88 -7.19
C LYS A 67 1.85 -11.31 -7.16
N MET A 68 1.54 -12.10 -8.18
CA MET A 68 2.02 -13.48 -8.28
C MET A 68 3.55 -13.53 -8.35
N TYR A 69 4.18 -12.55 -8.96
CA TYR A 69 5.64 -12.48 -9.02
C TYR A 69 6.29 -12.29 -7.62
N ALA A 70 5.55 -11.76 -6.64
CA ALA A 70 6.05 -11.63 -5.27
C ALA A 70 6.44 -12.99 -4.65
N MET A 71 5.79 -14.05 -5.10
CA MET A 71 6.09 -15.43 -4.73
C MET A 71 6.83 -16.19 -5.83
N GLY A 72 7.35 -15.50 -6.84
CA GLY A 72 8.04 -16.12 -7.96
C GLY A 72 7.12 -16.90 -8.91
N LYS A 73 5.83 -16.58 -8.94
CA LYS A 73 4.83 -17.27 -9.75
C LYS A 73 4.36 -16.41 -10.92
N ILE A 74 3.93 -17.08 -11.99
CA ILE A 74 3.30 -16.45 -13.14
C ILE A 74 1.80 -16.77 -13.11
N PRO A 75 0.90 -15.80 -13.42
CA PRO A 75 -0.52 -16.08 -13.49
C PRO A 75 -0.83 -17.21 -14.47
N GLY A 76 -1.56 -18.23 -14.00
CA GLY A 76 -1.86 -19.44 -14.77
C GLY A 76 -3.22 -19.46 -15.45
N GLY A 77 -4.00 -18.37 -15.37
CA GLY A 77 -5.31 -18.28 -15.99
C GLY A 77 -5.27 -18.10 -17.50
N PHE A 78 -6.42 -18.19 -18.14
CA PHE A 78 -6.55 -18.05 -19.60
C PHE A 78 -5.90 -16.77 -20.14
N LYS A 79 -6.05 -15.66 -19.45
CA LYS A 79 -5.47 -14.36 -19.82
C LYS A 79 -4.01 -14.19 -19.41
N LYS A 80 -3.47 -15.10 -18.62
CA LYS A 80 -2.12 -15.02 -18.02
C LYS A 80 -1.83 -13.69 -17.35
N ARG A 81 -2.84 -13.13 -16.67
CA ARG A 81 -2.81 -11.84 -15.95
C ARG A 81 -3.29 -12.01 -14.53
N GLU A 82 -2.94 -11.03 -13.69
CA GLU A 82 -3.54 -10.91 -12.37
C GLU A 82 -5.06 -10.79 -12.53
N GLY A 83 -5.80 -11.62 -11.81
CA GLY A 83 -7.25 -11.59 -11.80
C GLY A 83 -7.82 -10.58 -10.82
N ARG A 84 -9.09 -10.79 -10.42
CA ARG A 84 -9.72 -10.01 -9.37
C ARG A 84 -9.00 -10.22 -8.04
N ALA A 85 -9.10 -9.24 -7.14
CA ALA A 85 -8.58 -9.37 -5.79
C ALA A 85 -9.20 -10.59 -5.09
N SER A 86 -8.36 -11.37 -4.42
CA SER A 86 -8.82 -12.50 -3.61
C SER A 86 -9.57 -12.02 -2.37
N ASP A 87 -10.37 -12.89 -1.75
CA ASP A 87 -11.05 -12.56 -0.48
C ASP A 87 -10.05 -12.16 0.60
N LYS A 88 -8.89 -12.81 0.64
CA LYS A 88 -7.79 -12.45 1.55
C LYS A 88 -7.29 -11.03 1.27
N ALA A 89 -7.12 -10.65 0.01
CA ALA A 89 -6.68 -9.30 -0.36
C ALA A 89 -7.71 -8.25 0.03
N ILE A 90 -9.00 -8.52 -0.12
CA ILE A 90 -10.08 -7.64 0.30
C ILE A 90 -10.08 -7.46 1.82
N LEU A 91 -9.92 -8.54 2.58
CA LEU A 91 -9.84 -8.46 4.05
C LEU A 91 -8.60 -7.70 4.50
N THR A 92 -7.48 -7.89 3.83
CA THR A 92 -6.24 -7.14 4.12
C THR A 92 -6.41 -5.66 3.84
N SER A 93 -7.08 -5.28 2.77
CA SER A 93 -7.36 -3.87 2.48
C SER A 93 -8.21 -3.23 3.57
N ARG A 94 -9.16 -3.95 4.13
CA ARG A 94 -9.94 -3.48 5.30
C ARG A 94 -9.09 -3.35 6.55
N LEU A 95 -8.15 -4.25 6.76
CA LEU A 95 -7.21 -4.20 7.88
C LEU A 95 -6.32 -2.95 7.80
N ILE A 96 -5.92 -2.55 6.60
CA ILE A 96 -5.15 -1.33 6.35
C ILE A 96 -6.03 -0.08 6.53
N ASP A 97 -7.26 -0.10 6.05
CA ASP A 97 -8.20 1.02 6.14
C ASP A 97 -8.50 1.40 7.60
N ARG A 98 -8.75 0.43 8.46
CA ARG A 98 -9.19 0.68 9.85
C ARG A 98 -8.28 1.61 10.65
N PRO A 99 -6.94 1.41 10.70
CA PRO A 99 -6.08 2.34 11.42
C PRO A 99 -5.83 3.65 10.68
N LEU A 100 -5.98 3.65 9.34
CA LEU A 100 -5.67 4.80 8.50
C LEU A 100 -6.79 5.84 8.49
N ARG A 101 -8.03 5.41 8.37
CA ARG A 101 -9.19 6.31 8.22
C ARG A 101 -9.34 7.35 9.33
N PRO A 102 -9.18 7.02 10.62
CA PRO A 102 -9.30 8.01 11.70
C PRO A 102 -8.18 9.06 11.70
N LEU A 103 -7.07 8.83 11.01
CA LEU A 103 -5.94 9.76 10.97
C LEU A 103 -6.18 10.95 10.05
N PHE A 104 -7.16 10.86 9.15
CA PHE A 104 -7.51 11.97 8.28
C PHE A 104 -8.30 13.04 9.04
N PRO A 105 -8.01 14.33 8.81
CA PRO A 105 -8.78 15.42 9.42
C PRO A 105 -10.26 15.36 9.02
N LYS A 106 -11.12 15.81 9.92
CA LYS A 106 -12.55 15.96 9.61
C LYS A 106 -12.75 17.07 8.58
N GLY A 107 -13.73 16.88 7.70
CA GLY A 107 -14.06 17.87 6.68
C GLY A 107 -13.30 17.74 5.37
N ILE A 108 -12.49 16.70 5.20
CA ILE A 108 -11.89 16.35 3.91
C ILE A 108 -12.88 15.51 3.11
N PHE A 109 -13.24 15.99 1.91
CA PHE A 109 -14.14 15.30 0.98
C PHE A 109 -13.47 14.98 -0.35
N ASN A 110 -12.15 15.19 -0.47
CA ASN A 110 -11.38 14.83 -1.64
C ASN A 110 -11.29 13.30 -1.76
N ASP A 111 -11.29 12.80 -3.00
CA ASP A 111 -11.07 11.37 -3.26
C ASP A 111 -9.64 11.02 -2.88
N VAL A 112 -9.46 10.06 -1.98
CA VAL A 112 -8.16 9.52 -1.59
C VAL A 112 -8.11 8.05 -1.95
N CYS A 113 -7.09 7.65 -2.69
CA CYS A 113 -6.85 6.27 -3.06
C CYS A 113 -5.50 5.83 -2.50
N VAL A 114 -5.52 4.75 -1.73
CA VAL A 114 -4.32 4.12 -1.18
C VAL A 114 -4.19 2.73 -1.79
N ILE A 115 -3.07 2.46 -2.44
CA ILE A 115 -2.80 1.17 -3.06
C ILE A 115 -1.53 0.59 -2.42
N ALA A 116 -1.68 -0.52 -1.73
CA ALA A 116 -0.58 -1.29 -1.17
C ALA A 116 -0.32 -2.50 -2.06
N THR A 117 0.91 -2.66 -2.54
CA THR A 117 1.31 -3.74 -3.43
C THR A 117 2.44 -4.54 -2.79
N ALA A 118 2.21 -5.83 -2.56
CA ALA A 118 3.26 -6.74 -2.13
C ALA A 118 4.17 -7.07 -3.32
N LEU A 119 5.41 -6.62 -3.27
CA LEU A 119 6.40 -6.83 -4.34
C LEU A 119 7.20 -8.10 -4.14
N SER A 120 7.44 -8.49 -2.90
CA SER A 120 8.16 -9.69 -2.51
C SER A 120 7.61 -10.17 -1.17
N VAL A 121 7.48 -11.47 -0.98
CA VAL A 121 6.91 -12.06 0.22
C VAL A 121 7.81 -13.15 0.77
N ASP A 122 8.19 -13.02 2.05
CA ASP A 122 8.76 -14.09 2.84
C ASP A 122 7.61 -14.80 3.56
N THR A 123 7.54 -16.12 3.47
CA THR A 123 6.46 -16.91 4.08
C THR A 123 6.35 -16.76 5.60
N ASN A 124 7.46 -16.37 6.25
CA ASN A 124 7.51 -16.17 7.71
C ASN A 124 7.22 -14.72 8.12
N ILE A 125 7.08 -13.81 7.17
CA ILE A 125 6.89 -12.38 7.42
C ILE A 125 5.66 -11.92 6.63
N PRO A 126 4.49 -11.81 7.27
CA PRO A 126 3.26 -11.44 6.57
C PRO A 126 3.32 -10.00 6.06
N PRO A 127 3.07 -9.76 4.76
CA PRO A 127 3.15 -8.41 4.19
C PRO A 127 2.05 -7.48 4.68
N GLU A 128 0.91 -8.00 5.10
CA GLU A 128 -0.24 -7.21 5.53
C GLU A 128 0.07 -6.35 6.75
N VAL A 129 0.91 -6.81 7.64
CA VAL A 129 1.33 -6.05 8.84
C VAL A 129 2.14 -4.82 8.45
N TYR A 130 3.00 -4.96 7.46
CA TYR A 130 3.89 -3.88 7.01
C TYR A 130 3.22 -2.95 5.99
N ALA A 131 2.07 -3.32 5.45
CA ALA A 131 1.27 -2.47 4.57
C ALA A 131 0.50 -1.38 5.33
N MET A 132 0.28 -1.57 6.64
CA MET A 132 -0.37 -0.57 7.49
C MET A 132 0.56 0.61 7.77
#